data_a8938461b3f3d6023e3d87659f5c5474
#
_entry.id   a8938461b3f3d6023e3d87659f5c5474
#
_cell.length_a   1.000
_cell.length_b   1.000
_cell.length_c   1.000
_cell.angle_alpha   90.00
_cell.angle_beta   90.00
_cell.angle_gamma   90.00
#
_symmetry.space_group_name_H-M   'P 1'
#
loop_
_entity.id
_entity.type
_entity.pdbx_description
1 polymer ?
#
loop_
_entity_poly.entity_id
_entity_poly.type
_entity_poly.pdbx_seq_one_letter_code
_entity_poly.pdbx_strand_id
1 'polypeptide(L)'
;MRYQFVDCRWELGNPGRGRELYLAGHVPGATFLDVDRDLSAAPGERGRHPLPSQDQFVAAASHAGIEHGVLVVAYGSLGGAERLWWLLRHYGHDDCAVLDLAGWHGPLRAGDEAVEPGHFVAHPRTDDTIEADELAARLDELVVVDARLPPRWRGEPNPIDRVPGRIPGALNAPWNEELPDLPAGEVVAYCGSGVTASVFLHRLALAGREGKLYPGSWSEWEQRADLPVERG
;
A
#
# COMPACT_ATOMS: atom_id res chain seq x y z
N MET A 1 14.05 -14.23 18.56
CA MET A 1 13.26 -13.21 17.86
C MET A 1 11.88 -13.83 17.61
N ARG A 2 10.81 -13.18 18.02
CA ARG A 2 9.44 -13.60 17.68
C ARG A 2 9.09 -13.04 16.29
N TYR A 3 8.36 -13.79 15.50
CA TYR A 3 7.87 -13.33 14.19
C TYR A 3 6.41 -13.71 14.00
N GLN A 4 5.70 -12.94 13.19
CA GLN A 4 4.32 -13.17 12.80
C GLN A 4 4.22 -13.09 11.28
N PHE A 5 3.78 -14.16 10.63
CA PHE A 5 3.41 -14.11 9.22
C PHE A 5 2.03 -13.51 9.05
N VAL A 6 1.88 -12.65 8.04
CA VAL A 6 0.59 -12.03 7.70
C VAL A 6 0.35 -12.15 6.20
N ASP A 7 -0.75 -12.80 5.86
CA ASP A 7 -1.24 -12.93 4.48
C ASP A 7 -2.07 -11.70 4.12
N CYS A 8 -1.63 -10.96 3.11
CA CYS A 8 -2.31 -9.79 2.57
C CYS A 8 -2.67 -9.99 1.10
N ARG A 9 -2.91 -11.24 0.67
CA ARG A 9 -3.38 -11.51 -0.69
C ARG A 9 -4.76 -10.92 -0.90
N TRP A 10 -4.95 -10.32 -2.07
CA TRP A 10 -6.21 -9.71 -2.47
C TRP A 10 -6.30 -9.64 -3.99
N GLU A 11 -7.45 -9.26 -4.49
CA GLU A 11 -7.69 -9.05 -5.93
C GLU A 11 -8.61 -7.84 -6.11
N LEU A 12 -8.14 -6.85 -6.89
CA LEU A 12 -8.91 -5.64 -7.14
C LEU A 12 -10.25 -5.96 -7.82
N GLY A 13 -11.34 -5.51 -7.22
CA GLY A 13 -12.70 -5.72 -7.74
C GLY A 13 -13.30 -7.09 -7.42
N ASN A 14 -12.61 -7.93 -6.64
CA ASN A 14 -13.10 -9.23 -6.20
C ASN A 14 -12.99 -9.34 -4.66
N PRO A 15 -13.89 -8.70 -3.92
CA PRO A 15 -13.87 -8.72 -2.46
C PRO A 15 -14.04 -10.16 -1.94
N GLY A 16 -13.27 -10.50 -0.91
CA GLY A 16 -13.25 -11.84 -0.33
C GLY A 16 -12.27 -12.83 -0.99
N ARG A 17 -11.74 -12.53 -2.20
CA ARG A 17 -10.79 -13.43 -2.88
C ARG A 17 -9.53 -13.69 -2.07
N GLY A 18 -8.99 -12.69 -1.41
CA GLY A 18 -7.83 -12.84 -0.53
C GLY A 18 -8.10 -13.84 0.60
N ARG A 19 -9.26 -13.73 1.23
CA ARG A 19 -9.69 -14.65 2.30
C ARG A 19 -9.86 -16.09 1.79
N GLU A 20 -10.42 -16.27 0.61
CA GLU A 20 -10.52 -17.60 -0.03
C GLU A 20 -9.14 -18.21 -0.26
N LEU A 21 -8.19 -17.44 -0.78
CA LEU A 21 -6.81 -17.88 -1.01
C LEU A 21 -6.11 -18.25 0.29
N TYR A 22 -6.30 -17.45 1.35
CA TYR A 22 -5.78 -17.76 2.68
C TYR A 22 -6.32 -19.09 3.20
N LEU A 23 -7.64 -19.28 3.16
CA LEU A 23 -8.28 -20.51 3.64
C LEU A 23 -7.89 -21.76 2.82
N ALA A 24 -7.61 -21.58 1.53
CA ALA A 24 -7.16 -22.67 0.66
C ALA A 24 -5.70 -23.08 0.93
N GLY A 25 -4.85 -22.13 1.37
CA GLY A 25 -3.46 -22.43 1.72
C GLY A 25 -2.65 -21.18 2.05
N HIS A 26 -2.07 -21.13 3.24
CA HIS A 26 -1.24 -20.05 3.76
C HIS A 26 0.02 -20.60 4.45
N VAL A 27 0.99 -19.75 4.71
CA VAL A 27 2.19 -20.08 5.51
C VAL A 27 1.73 -20.47 6.92
N PRO A 28 2.13 -21.63 7.49
CA PRO A 28 1.69 -22.05 8.82
C PRO A 28 1.90 -20.97 9.88
N GLY A 29 0.87 -20.70 10.69
CA GLY A 29 0.86 -19.63 11.69
C GLY A 29 0.60 -18.23 11.17
N ALA A 30 0.37 -18.07 9.86
CA ALA A 30 0.01 -16.77 9.29
C ALA A 30 -1.43 -16.38 9.66
N THR A 31 -1.62 -15.11 10.00
CA THR A 31 -2.93 -14.46 10.06
C THR A 31 -3.28 -13.80 8.74
N PHE A 32 -4.53 -13.43 8.56
CA PHE A 32 -5.01 -12.75 7.35
C PHE A 32 -5.43 -11.31 7.67
N LEU A 33 -4.94 -10.35 6.89
CA LEU A 33 -5.42 -8.98 6.88
C LEU A 33 -5.92 -8.60 5.48
N ASP A 34 -7.18 -8.20 5.41
CA ASP A 34 -7.84 -7.81 4.18
C ASP A 34 -7.48 -6.37 3.78
N VAL A 35 -7.03 -6.17 2.54
CA VAL A 35 -6.64 -4.84 2.04
C VAL A 35 -7.82 -3.87 2.04
N ASP A 36 -9.01 -4.33 1.65
CA ASP A 36 -10.20 -3.49 1.54
C ASP A 36 -10.80 -3.12 2.90
N ARG A 37 -10.69 -4.03 3.88
CA ARG A 37 -11.35 -3.89 5.17
C ARG A 37 -10.42 -3.50 6.31
N ASP A 38 -9.24 -4.13 6.39
CA ASP A 38 -8.34 -4.01 7.54
C ASP A 38 -7.21 -2.99 7.28
N LEU A 39 -6.76 -2.88 6.01
CA LEU A 39 -5.67 -2.00 5.60
C LEU A 39 -6.15 -0.74 4.87
N SER A 40 -7.45 -0.52 4.78
CA SER A 40 -8.07 0.66 4.17
C SER A 40 -9.32 1.06 4.92
N ALA A 41 -9.64 2.36 4.89
CA ALA A 41 -10.97 2.86 5.26
C ALA A 41 -11.96 2.64 4.10
N ALA A 42 -13.24 2.84 4.37
CA ALA A 42 -14.28 2.73 3.35
C ALA A 42 -14.02 3.68 2.16
N PRO A 43 -14.28 3.25 0.93
CA PRO A 43 -14.17 4.08 -0.26
C PRO A 43 -15.05 5.34 -0.16
N GLY A 44 -14.55 6.46 -0.71
CA GLY A 44 -15.28 7.73 -0.69
C GLY A 44 -14.54 8.86 -1.39
N GLU A 45 -14.75 10.07 -0.93
CA GLU A 45 -14.13 11.29 -1.48
C GLU A 45 -12.60 11.23 -1.42
N ARG A 46 -12.04 10.56 -0.42
CA ARG A 46 -10.59 10.34 -0.25
C ARG A 46 -10.05 9.15 -1.06
N GLY A 47 -10.76 8.70 -2.07
CA GLY A 47 -10.34 7.64 -2.98
C GLY A 47 -10.93 6.27 -2.67
N ARG A 48 -10.40 5.22 -3.35
CA ARG A 48 -10.90 3.84 -3.22
C ARG A 48 -10.36 3.10 -2.01
N HIS A 49 -9.11 3.38 -1.59
CA HIS A 49 -8.47 2.74 -0.43
C HIS A 49 -7.80 3.80 0.45
N PRO A 50 -8.60 4.71 1.08
CA PRO A 50 -8.03 5.67 2.02
C PRO A 50 -7.27 4.96 3.14
N LEU A 51 -6.38 5.67 3.82
CA LEU A 51 -5.74 5.09 5.01
C LEU A 51 -6.79 4.72 6.07
N PRO A 52 -6.66 3.57 6.73
CA PRO A 52 -7.51 3.25 7.88
C PRO A 52 -7.29 4.28 8.99
N SER A 53 -8.29 4.49 9.82
CA SER A 53 -8.06 5.25 11.04
C SER A 53 -7.06 4.54 11.95
N GLN A 54 -6.41 5.30 12.83
CA GLN A 54 -5.49 4.71 13.81
C GLN A 54 -6.15 3.58 14.61
N ASP A 55 -7.35 3.81 15.11
CA ASP A 55 -8.07 2.81 15.93
C ASP A 55 -8.40 1.55 15.12
N GLN A 56 -8.81 1.71 13.85
CA GLN A 56 -9.06 0.59 12.94
C GLN A 56 -7.79 -0.22 12.72
N PHE A 57 -6.66 0.44 12.43
CA PHE A 57 -5.40 -0.26 12.20
C PHE A 57 -4.86 -0.93 13.47
N VAL A 58 -4.93 -0.24 14.63
CA VAL A 58 -4.55 -0.81 15.93
C VAL A 58 -5.33 -2.08 16.24
N ALA A 59 -6.64 -2.07 16.01
CA ALA A 59 -7.48 -3.24 16.21
C ALA A 59 -7.10 -4.39 15.27
N ALA A 60 -6.90 -4.11 13.98
CA ALA A 60 -6.50 -5.11 12.98
C ALA A 60 -5.13 -5.71 13.28
N ALA A 61 -4.13 -4.88 13.56
CA ALA A 61 -2.76 -5.30 13.89
C ALA A 61 -2.73 -6.14 15.18
N SER A 62 -3.44 -5.69 16.24
CA SER A 62 -3.53 -6.44 17.48
C SER A 62 -4.20 -7.81 17.25
N HIS A 63 -5.31 -7.87 16.52
CA HIS A 63 -5.98 -9.11 16.19
C HIS A 63 -5.08 -10.08 15.40
N ALA A 64 -4.20 -9.54 14.55
CA ALA A 64 -3.22 -10.32 13.80
C ALA A 64 -2.02 -10.79 14.63
N GLY A 65 -1.98 -10.55 15.94
CA GLY A 65 -0.88 -10.95 16.82
C GLY A 65 0.34 -10.03 16.75
N ILE A 66 0.19 -8.83 16.18
CA ILE A 66 1.27 -7.85 16.04
C ILE A 66 1.38 -7.03 17.32
N GLU A 67 2.60 -6.92 17.85
CA GLU A 67 2.97 -6.10 18.99
C GLU A 67 4.43 -5.67 18.90
N HIS A 68 4.87 -4.77 19.75
CA HIS A 68 6.27 -4.32 19.76
C HIS A 68 7.24 -5.50 19.98
N GLY A 69 8.35 -5.54 19.23
CA GLY A 69 9.38 -6.60 19.30
C GLY A 69 9.03 -7.89 18.55
N VAL A 70 7.94 -7.89 17.78
CA VAL A 70 7.61 -8.98 16.84
C VAL A 70 8.04 -8.55 15.44
N LEU A 71 8.84 -9.35 14.75
CA LEU A 71 9.10 -9.16 13.32
C LEU A 71 7.86 -9.60 12.52
N VAL A 72 7.24 -8.67 11.83
CA VAL A 72 6.14 -8.98 10.91
C VAL A 72 6.71 -9.40 9.55
N VAL A 73 6.28 -10.55 9.06
CA VAL A 73 6.63 -11.04 7.72
C VAL A 73 5.35 -11.04 6.87
N ALA A 74 5.15 -9.96 6.14
CA ALA A 74 4.00 -9.78 5.26
C ALA A 74 4.23 -10.46 3.91
N TYR A 75 3.21 -11.12 3.36
CA TYR A 75 3.21 -11.58 1.99
C TYR A 75 1.84 -11.33 1.35
N GLY A 76 1.82 -11.15 0.03
CA GLY A 76 0.57 -10.77 -0.61
C GLY A 76 0.66 -10.71 -2.13
N SER A 77 -0.32 -10.08 -2.72
CA SER A 77 -0.42 -9.79 -4.15
C SER A 77 -0.77 -8.32 -4.36
N LEU A 78 -0.49 -7.80 -5.54
CA LEU A 78 -0.86 -6.45 -5.97
C LEU A 78 -0.55 -5.35 -4.93
N GLY A 79 0.55 -5.49 -4.18
CA GLY A 79 0.99 -4.50 -3.20
C GLY A 79 0.33 -4.62 -1.81
N GLY A 80 -0.43 -5.69 -1.54
CA GLY A 80 -1.07 -5.88 -0.23
C GLY A 80 -0.06 -6.03 0.91
N ALA A 81 1.02 -6.79 0.70
CA ALA A 81 2.10 -6.95 1.67
C ALA A 81 2.84 -5.62 1.92
N GLU A 82 3.14 -4.89 0.86
CA GLU A 82 3.81 -3.59 0.95
C GLU A 82 2.91 -2.51 1.54
N ARG A 83 1.59 -2.62 1.35
CA ARG A 83 0.61 -1.76 2.04
C ARG A 83 0.66 -1.98 3.56
N LEU A 84 0.72 -3.25 4.01
CA LEU A 84 0.89 -3.55 5.44
C LEU A 84 2.25 -3.07 5.94
N TRP A 85 3.34 -3.32 5.22
CA TRP A 85 4.68 -2.81 5.54
C TRP A 85 4.67 -1.29 5.72
N TRP A 86 4.04 -0.56 4.80
CA TRP A 86 3.97 0.90 4.86
C TRP A 86 3.15 1.38 6.07
N LEU A 87 1.98 0.77 6.32
CA LEU A 87 1.12 1.10 7.46
C LEU A 87 1.79 0.82 8.80
N LEU A 88 2.51 -0.28 8.92
CA LEU A 88 3.26 -0.60 10.14
C LEU A 88 4.29 0.49 10.43
N ARG A 89 5.08 0.90 9.44
CA ARG A 89 6.06 1.99 9.59
C ARG A 89 5.39 3.33 9.88
N HIS A 90 4.29 3.65 9.20
CA HIS A 90 3.51 4.84 9.46
C HIS A 90 3.03 4.90 10.92
N TYR A 91 2.64 3.77 11.48
CA TYR A 91 2.21 3.68 12.88
C TYR A 91 3.32 3.31 13.87
N GLY A 92 4.59 3.43 13.47
CA GLY A 92 5.75 3.34 14.36
C GLY A 92 6.27 1.94 14.63
N HIS A 93 6.00 0.98 13.75
CA HIS A 93 6.52 -0.40 13.83
C HIS A 93 7.43 -0.69 12.63
N ASP A 94 8.74 -0.55 12.81
CA ASP A 94 9.72 -0.70 11.72
C ASP A 94 10.16 -2.16 11.50
N ASP A 95 9.89 -3.07 12.44
CA ASP A 95 10.25 -4.49 12.35
C ASP A 95 9.29 -5.24 11.40
N CYS A 96 9.38 -4.94 10.11
CA CYS A 96 8.56 -5.58 9.07
C CYS A 96 9.39 -5.92 7.83
N ALA A 97 9.16 -7.11 7.30
CA ALA A 97 9.72 -7.61 6.04
C ALA A 97 8.59 -8.02 5.08
N VAL A 98 8.86 -7.90 3.79
CA VAL A 98 7.97 -8.41 2.72
C VAL A 98 8.58 -9.69 2.15
N LEU A 99 7.78 -10.76 2.14
CA LEU A 99 8.14 -12.06 1.58
C LEU A 99 7.49 -12.25 0.20
N ASP A 100 8.29 -12.61 -0.78
CA ASP A 100 7.76 -13.16 -2.03
C ASP A 100 7.30 -14.61 -1.78
N LEU A 101 5.98 -14.82 -1.82
CA LEU A 101 5.40 -16.15 -1.61
C LEU A 101 5.83 -17.16 -2.68
N ALA A 102 6.21 -16.73 -3.88
CA ALA A 102 6.75 -17.62 -4.91
C ALA A 102 8.09 -18.25 -4.49
N GLY A 103 8.86 -17.57 -3.63
CA GLY A 103 10.08 -18.10 -3.01
C GLY A 103 9.84 -18.98 -1.78
N TRP A 104 8.59 -19.17 -1.35
CA TRP A 104 8.29 -20.03 -0.22
C TRP A 104 8.28 -21.52 -0.63
N HIS A 105 9.19 -22.32 -0.08
CA HIS A 105 9.31 -23.75 -0.34
C HIS A 105 8.84 -24.64 0.82
N GLY A 106 8.31 -24.02 1.89
CA GLY A 106 7.75 -24.73 3.04
C GLY A 106 6.33 -25.27 2.79
N PRO A 107 5.76 -26.01 3.74
CA PRO A 107 4.39 -26.47 3.64
C PRO A 107 3.41 -25.27 3.67
N LEU A 108 2.23 -25.49 3.13
CA LEU A 108 1.07 -24.61 3.31
C LEU A 108 0.05 -25.31 4.21
N ARG A 109 -0.71 -24.53 4.97
CA ARG A 109 -1.82 -25.01 5.80
C ARG A 109 -3.13 -24.42 5.29
N ALA A 110 -4.17 -25.22 5.26
CA ALA A 110 -5.52 -24.78 4.93
C ALA A 110 -6.34 -24.54 6.19
N GLY A 111 -7.40 -23.74 6.07
CA GLY A 111 -8.29 -23.35 7.16
C GLY A 111 -7.88 -22.06 7.85
N ASP A 112 -8.39 -21.81 9.04
CA ASP A 112 -8.03 -20.66 9.85
C ASP A 112 -6.92 -21.00 10.86
N GLU A 113 -6.09 -19.99 11.16
CA GLU A 113 -5.15 -20.05 12.27
C GLU A 113 -5.70 -19.31 13.48
N ALA A 114 -5.59 -19.94 14.65
CA ALA A 114 -5.83 -19.26 15.91
C ALA A 114 -4.52 -18.67 16.42
N VAL A 115 -4.44 -17.36 16.44
CA VAL A 115 -3.29 -16.61 16.95
C VAL A 115 -3.73 -15.79 18.15
N GLU A 116 -2.92 -15.79 19.21
CA GLU A 116 -3.18 -14.93 20.35
C GLU A 116 -3.06 -13.46 19.94
N PRO A 117 -4.05 -12.62 20.24
CA PRO A 117 -3.97 -11.20 19.95
C PRO A 117 -2.74 -10.55 20.58
N GLY A 118 -2.08 -9.68 19.81
CA GLY A 118 -1.01 -8.82 20.31
C GLY A 118 -1.54 -7.56 20.96
N HIS A 119 -0.62 -6.73 21.43
CA HIS A 119 -0.91 -5.39 21.92
C HIS A 119 -0.15 -4.36 21.07
N PHE A 120 -0.77 -3.97 19.95
CA PHE A 120 -0.20 -2.96 19.07
C PHE A 120 -0.45 -1.56 19.62
N VAL A 121 0.63 -0.77 19.76
CA VAL A 121 0.56 0.63 20.18
C VAL A 121 1.05 1.50 19.03
N ALA A 122 0.17 2.37 18.54
CA ALA A 122 0.48 3.22 17.40
C ALA A 122 1.22 4.49 17.83
N HIS A 123 2.28 4.81 17.07
CA HIS A 123 3.03 6.07 17.13
C HIS A 123 3.11 6.67 15.72
N PRO A 124 2.01 7.33 15.24
CA PRO A 124 1.91 7.72 13.84
C PRO A 124 2.99 8.73 13.44
N ARG A 125 3.59 8.51 12.28
CA ARG A 125 4.45 9.48 11.60
C ARG A 125 3.59 10.60 11.01
N THR A 126 4.17 11.78 10.84
CA THR A 126 3.49 12.96 10.30
C THR A 126 4.17 13.51 9.04
N ASP A 127 5.27 12.89 8.62
CA ASP A 127 6.15 13.35 7.54
C ASP A 127 6.21 12.40 6.34
N ASP A 128 5.44 11.31 6.36
CA ASP A 128 5.45 10.23 5.36
C ASP A 128 4.23 10.23 4.44
N THR A 129 3.34 11.21 4.60
CA THR A 129 2.16 11.43 3.73
C THR A 129 2.12 12.84 3.17
N ILE A 130 1.32 13.03 2.13
CA ILE A 130 0.96 14.33 1.58
C ILE A 130 -0.51 14.33 1.17
N GLU A 131 -1.22 15.42 1.43
CA GLU A 131 -2.61 15.61 1.01
C GLU A 131 -2.70 16.24 -0.37
N ALA A 132 -3.85 16.09 -1.05
CA ALA A 132 -4.05 16.54 -2.43
C ALA A 132 -3.76 18.03 -2.65
N ASP A 133 -4.18 18.89 -1.74
CA ASP A 133 -4.00 20.35 -1.87
C ASP A 133 -2.52 20.76 -1.71
N GLU A 134 -1.79 20.14 -0.78
CA GLU A 134 -0.36 20.37 -0.62
C GLU A 134 0.40 19.86 -1.85
N LEU A 135 0.07 18.66 -2.33
CA LEU A 135 0.69 18.09 -3.54
C LEU A 135 0.45 19.00 -4.75
N ALA A 136 -0.77 19.48 -4.95
CA ALA A 136 -1.12 20.36 -6.06
C ALA A 136 -0.36 21.71 -6.01
N ALA A 137 -0.17 22.25 -4.82
CA ALA A 137 0.55 23.51 -4.62
C ALA A 137 2.07 23.40 -4.85
N ARG A 138 2.63 22.18 -4.79
CA ARG A 138 4.09 21.94 -4.81
C ARG A 138 4.56 21.07 -5.98
N LEU A 139 3.76 20.92 -7.04
CA LEU A 139 4.11 20.05 -8.17
C LEU A 139 5.48 20.34 -8.78
N ASP A 140 5.88 21.61 -8.86
CA ASP A 140 7.16 22.03 -9.42
C ASP A 140 8.38 21.80 -8.49
N GLU A 141 8.13 21.49 -7.20
CA GLU A 141 9.16 21.27 -6.18
C GLU A 141 9.40 19.77 -5.92
N LEU A 142 8.43 18.93 -6.26
CA LEU A 142 8.39 17.51 -5.88
C LEU A 142 8.75 16.59 -7.03
N VAL A 143 9.38 15.47 -6.71
CA VAL A 143 9.51 14.33 -7.63
C VAL A 143 8.28 13.47 -7.50
N VAL A 144 7.24 13.78 -8.28
CA VAL A 144 5.97 13.04 -8.27
C VAL A 144 6.10 11.77 -9.10
N VAL A 145 5.74 10.62 -8.53
CA VAL A 145 5.87 9.31 -9.17
C VAL A 145 4.53 8.60 -9.23
N ASP A 146 4.12 8.23 -10.43
CA ASP A 146 2.95 7.39 -10.70
C ASP A 146 3.36 5.92 -10.81
N ALA A 147 2.95 5.11 -9.85
CA ALA A 147 3.24 3.68 -9.84
C ALA A 147 2.22 2.84 -10.64
N ARG A 148 1.29 3.45 -11.37
CA ARG A 148 0.38 2.73 -12.28
C ARG A 148 1.12 2.19 -13.50
N LEU A 149 0.51 1.20 -14.13
CA LEU A 149 1.01 0.68 -15.41
C LEU A 149 1.01 1.76 -16.50
N PRO A 150 1.96 1.72 -17.47
CA PRO A 150 2.15 2.76 -18.46
C PRO A 150 0.89 3.19 -19.25
N PRO A 151 -0.02 2.28 -19.65
CA PRO A 151 -1.24 2.70 -20.35
C PRO A 151 -2.11 3.66 -19.51
N ARG A 152 -2.24 3.42 -18.20
CA ARG A 152 -3.01 4.30 -17.31
C ARG A 152 -2.30 5.64 -17.10
N TRP A 153 -0.97 5.64 -16.95
CA TRP A 153 -0.18 6.86 -16.85
C TRP A 153 -0.28 7.71 -18.13
N ARG A 154 -0.29 7.10 -19.32
CA ARG A 154 -0.51 7.81 -20.59
C ARG A 154 -1.93 8.34 -20.77
N GLY A 155 -2.86 8.00 -19.86
CA GLY A 155 -4.25 8.41 -19.97
C GLY A 155 -5.03 7.60 -21.01
N GLU A 156 -4.63 6.36 -21.28
CA GLU A 156 -5.43 5.46 -22.12
C GLU A 156 -6.74 5.08 -21.40
N PRO A 157 -7.88 5.04 -22.10
CA PRO A 157 -9.14 4.62 -21.51
C PRO A 157 -9.05 3.24 -20.88
N ASN A 158 -9.56 3.09 -19.66
CA ASN A 158 -9.59 1.84 -18.93
C ASN A 158 -10.83 1.78 -18.03
N PRO A 159 -11.25 0.58 -17.57
CA PRO A 159 -12.48 0.44 -16.78
C PRO A 159 -12.34 0.90 -15.31
N ILE A 160 -11.13 1.25 -14.86
CA ILE A 160 -10.86 1.55 -13.45
C ILE A 160 -10.93 3.06 -13.17
N ASP A 161 -10.34 3.87 -14.06
CA ASP A 161 -10.24 5.32 -13.90
C ASP A 161 -11.40 6.02 -14.63
N ARG A 162 -12.08 6.91 -13.93
CA ARG A 162 -13.18 7.71 -14.50
C ARG A 162 -12.66 8.80 -15.44
N VAL A 163 -11.52 9.38 -15.08
CA VAL A 163 -10.84 10.42 -15.86
C VAL A 163 -9.50 9.88 -16.33
N PRO A 164 -9.29 9.68 -17.64
CA PRO A 164 -8.00 9.32 -18.18
C PRO A 164 -6.97 10.43 -17.99
N GLY A 165 -5.75 10.10 -17.53
CA GLY A 165 -4.69 11.07 -17.33
C GLY A 165 -3.82 10.75 -16.11
N ARG A 166 -3.02 11.74 -15.73
CA ARG A 166 -2.10 11.68 -14.58
C ARG A 166 -1.98 13.03 -13.87
N ILE A 167 -1.39 13.02 -12.69
CA ILE A 167 -0.95 14.25 -12.02
C ILE A 167 0.12 14.91 -12.88
N PRO A 168 0.04 16.22 -13.16
CA PRO A 168 0.99 16.91 -14.04
C PRO A 168 2.45 16.74 -13.59
N GLY A 169 3.32 16.49 -14.56
CA GLY A 169 4.75 16.28 -14.32
C GLY A 169 5.12 14.94 -13.70
N ALA A 170 4.17 14.06 -13.40
CA ALA A 170 4.45 12.78 -12.78
C ALA A 170 5.29 11.86 -13.68
N LEU A 171 6.40 11.35 -13.14
CA LEU A 171 7.20 10.30 -13.73
C LEU A 171 6.48 8.95 -13.61
N ASN A 172 6.61 8.08 -14.61
CA ASN A 172 6.06 6.73 -14.49
C ASN A 172 7.13 5.75 -13.96
N ALA A 173 6.82 5.11 -12.85
CA ALA A 173 7.59 4.00 -12.29
C ALA A 173 6.63 2.86 -11.91
N PRO A 174 6.27 2.00 -12.87
CA PRO A 174 5.29 0.95 -12.67
C PRO A 174 5.66 0.03 -11.50
N TRP A 175 4.69 -0.26 -10.64
CA TRP A 175 4.90 -1.06 -9.43
C TRP A 175 5.50 -2.45 -9.68
N ASN A 176 5.35 -3.02 -10.87
CA ASN A 176 5.84 -4.34 -11.26
C ASN A 176 7.18 -4.31 -12.02
N GLU A 177 7.78 -3.14 -12.18
CA GLU A 177 9.09 -2.95 -12.80
C GLU A 177 10.17 -2.58 -11.78
N GLU A 178 11.43 -2.61 -12.16
CA GLU A 178 12.54 -2.18 -11.32
C GLU A 178 12.45 -0.68 -11.00
N LEU A 179 13.08 -0.29 -9.89
CA LEU A 179 13.14 1.12 -9.50
C LEU A 179 13.99 1.90 -10.54
N PRO A 180 13.41 2.92 -11.20
CA PRO A 180 14.19 3.73 -12.14
C PRO A 180 15.12 4.69 -11.39
N ASP A 181 16.10 5.23 -12.10
CA ASP A 181 16.86 6.39 -11.62
C ASP A 181 15.92 7.58 -11.46
N LEU A 182 15.87 8.12 -10.26
CA LEU A 182 15.02 9.27 -9.94
C LEU A 182 15.87 10.52 -9.73
N PRO A 183 15.37 11.70 -10.12
CA PRO A 183 15.99 12.96 -9.77
C PRO A 183 16.21 13.10 -8.26
N ALA A 184 17.15 13.95 -7.87
CA ALA A 184 17.28 14.38 -6.48
C ALA A 184 16.06 15.22 -6.09
N GLY A 185 15.59 15.06 -4.85
CA GLY A 185 14.45 15.83 -4.32
C GLY A 185 13.54 14.99 -3.44
N GLU A 186 12.51 15.64 -2.92
CA GLU A 186 11.47 15.01 -2.13
C GLU A 186 10.55 14.20 -3.05
N VAL A 187 10.50 12.88 -2.80
CA VAL A 187 9.73 11.95 -3.63
C VAL A 187 8.33 11.80 -3.04
N VAL A 188 7.34 11.90 -3.92
CA VAL A 188 5.93 11.60 -3.60
C VAL A 188 5.43 10.52 -4.55
N ALA A 189 4.96 9.41 -4.01
CA ALA A 189 4.42 8.31 -4.80
C ALA A 189 2.89 8.24 -4.70
N TYR A 190 2.26 8.00 -5.84
CA TYR A 190 0.84 7.65 -5.92
C TYR A 190 0.62 6.50 -6.92
N CYS A 191 -0.58 5.95 -6.91
CA CYS A 191 -1.01 4.98 -7.93
C CYS A 191 -2.50 5.15 -8.25
N GLY A 192 -3.25 4.09 -8.40
CA GLY A 192 -4.71 4.17 -8.54
C GLY A 192 -5.43 4.51 -7.23
N SER A 193 -4.94 4.00 -6.09
CA SER A 193 -5.61 4.11 -4.78
C SER A 193 -4.67 3.94 -3.58
N GLY A 194 -3.37 4.17 -3.75
CA GLY A 194 -2.37 4.15 -2.67
C GLY A 194 -1.86 2.76 -2.28
N VAL A 195 -2.38 1.67 -2.85
CA VAL A 195 -1.91 0.31 -2.51
C VAL A 195 -0.62 -0.03 -3.26
N THR A 196 -0.61 0.01 -4.59
CA THR A 196 0.61 -0.32 -5.36
C THR A 196 1.69 0.78 -5.30
N ALA A 197 1.37 1.99 -4.87
CA ALA A 197 2.37 3.01 -4.54
C ALA A 197 3.25 2.57 -3.36
N SER A 198 2.73 1.77 -2.44
CA SER A 198 3.52 1.20 -1.34
C SER A 198 4.60 0.22 -1.83
N VAL A 199 4.40 -0.46 -2.96
CA VAL A 199 5.44 -1.31 -3.60
C VAL A 199 6.61 -0.44 -4.05
N PHE A 200 6.33 0.68 -4.71
CA PHE A 200 7.36 1.63 -5.12
C PHE A 200 8.10 2.20 -3.90
N LEU A 201 7.38 2.64 -2.85
CA LEU A 201 7.98 3.18 -1.63
C LEU A 201 8.80 2.13 -0.86
N HIS A 202 8.37 0.87 -0.84
CA HIS A 202 9.16 -0.22 -0.26
C HIS A 202 10.49 -0.40 -1.00
N ARG A 203 10.47 -0.45 -2.33
CA ARG A 203 11.70 -0.54 -3.15
C ARG A 203 12.61 0.68 -2.97
N LEU A 204 12.02 1.87 -2.90
CA LEU A 204 12.74 3.11 -2.63
C LEU A 204 13.47 3.06 -1.29
N ALA A 205 12.79 2.58 -0.24
CA ALA A 205 13.38 2.39 1.09
C ALA A 205 14.50 1.35 1.09
N LEU A 206 14.37 0.24 0.36
CA LEU A 206 15.43 -0.75 0.19
C LEU A 206 16.66 -0.17 -0.54
N ALA A 207 16.46 0.82 -1.40
CA ALA A 207 17.54 1.58 -2.05
C ALA A 207 18.13 2.71 -1.16
N GLY A 208 17.70 2.81 0.10
CA GLY A 208 18.21 3.80 1.06
C GLY A 208 17.64 5.22 0.86
N ARG A 209 16.51 5.37 0.19
CA ARG A 209 15.80 6.64 0.00
C ARG A 209 14.42 6.59 0.64
N GLU A 210 13.95 7.73 1.13
CA GLU A 210 12.59 7.87 1.67
C GLU A 210 11.70 8.61 0.66
N GLY A 211 10.39 8.42 0.79
CA GLY A 211 9.38 9.11 0.00
C GLY A 211 8.05 9.15 0.74
N LYS A 212 7.22 10.12 0.37
CA LYS A 212 5.86 10.27 0.91
C LYS A 212 4.86 9.49 0.06
N LEU A 213 3.84 8.98 0.72
CA LEU A 213 2.65 8.46 0.05
C LEU A 213 1.63 9.58 -0.12
N TYR A 214 1.05 9.70 -1.32
CA TYR A 214 -0.23 10.37 -1.51
C TYR A 214 -1.35 9.30 -1.43
N PRO A 215 -2.03 9.15 -0.28
CA PRO A 215 -2.93 8.02 -0.04
C PRO A 215 -4.13 7.98 -0.96
N GLY A 216 -4.75 9.13 -1.22
CA GLY A 216 -5.93 9.25 -2.08
C GLY A 216 -5.67 8.88 -3.53
N SER A 217 -4.41 9.11 -3.97
CA SER A 217 -3.93 8.72 -5.29
C SER A 217 -4.83 9.21 -6.43
N TRP A 218 -4.76 8.56 -7.58
CA TRP A 218 -5.56 8.97 -8.73
C TRP A 218 -7.07 8.92 -8.44
N SER A 219 -7.52 7.96 -7.64
CA SER A 219 -8.95 7.81 -7.34
C SER A 219 -9.57 8.93 -6.49
N GLU A 220 -8.76 9.69 -5.76
CA GLU A 220 -9.17 10.96 -5.13
C GLU A 220 -8.97 12.12 -6.12
N TRP A 221 -7.79 12.21 -6.75
CA TRP A 221 -7.44 13.30 -7.65
C TRP A 221 -8.44 13.49 -8.78
N GLU A 222 -8.84 12.39 -9.42
CA GLU A 222 -9.81 12.42 -10.54
C GLU A 222 -11.23 12.87 -10.14
N GLN A 223 -11.57 12.89 -8.85
CA GLN A 223 -12.86 13.38 -8.34
C GLN A 223 -12.85 14.89 -8.10
N ARG A 224 -11.66 15.48 -8.01
CA ARG A 224 -11.44 16.89 -7.72
C ARG A 224 -11.37 17.69 -9.02
N ALA A 225 -12.51 18.33 -9.41
CA ALA A 225 -12.60 19.12 -10.64
C ALA A 225 -11.71 20.38 -10.63
N ASP A 226 -11.24 20.81 -9.47
CA ASP A 226 -10.35 21.93 -9.25
C ASP A 226 -8.87 21.56 -9.42
N LEU A 227 -8.52 20.27 -9.50
CA LEU A 227 -7.15 19.81 -9.66
C LEU A 227 -6.77 19.58 -11.13
N PRO A 228 -5.54 19.91 -11.53
CA PRO A 228 -5.10 19.78 -12.91
C PRO A 228 -4.88 18.32 -13.31
N VAL A 229 -5.18 18.01 -14.57
CA VAL A 229 -4.95 16.68 -15.17
C VAL A 229 -4.10 16.82 -16.41
N GLU A 230 -2.98 16.12 -16.45
CA GLU A 230 -2.15 15.97 -17.66
C GLU A 230 -2.61 14.74 -18.44
N ARG A 231 -2.72 14.90 -19.76
CA ARG A 231 -3.05 13.83 -20.71
C ARG A 231 -1.90 13.70 -21.69
N GLY A 232 -1.47 12.46 -21.92
CA GLY A 232 -0.36 12.12 -22.78
C GLY A 232 -0.64 12.26 -24.25
#